data_3095f87a98335b57c0212bb36a9e44e7
#
_entry.id   3095f87a98335b57c0212bb36a9e44e7
#
_cell.length_a   1.000
_cell.length_b   1.000
_cell.length_c   1.000
_cell.angle_alpha   90.00
_cell.angle_beta   90.00
_cell.angle_gamma   90.00
#
_symmetry.space_group_name_H-M   'P 1'
#
loop_
_entity.id
_entity.type
_entity.pdbx_description
1 polymer ?
#
loop_
_entity_poly.entity_id
_entity_poly.type
_entity_poly.pdbx_seq_one_letter_code
_entity_poly.pdbx_strand_id
1 'polypeptide(L)'
;MTTLEGNNTEEKKTLSFVEQLIEQDLAEGKNGGRIQTRFPPEPNGYLHIGHAKAICMDFGAAEKYKGICNLRFDDTNPSKENNEYVDNILNDIKWLGFKWENIYYASDYFDKLWDFAEWLINKGLAYIDEQSAEEIAKQKGTPTTPGVNSPYRDRPIEESLTLFRAMNTPEAVEGSMVLRAKLDMANSNMHFRDPIIYRIIHTPHHRTGTKWNAYPMYDFAHGQSDYFEGVTHSICTLEFVPHRPLYDKLVDFLKEKDNQMDNLHDNRPRQIEFNRLNLTYTMMSKRKLLALVEENLVSGWDDPRMPTLCGMRRRGYSPESIRNFIDSIGYTKFDALNDMALLEAAVRDDLNKKSIRVSAVLNPVKLVITNYPEGEIEQLEAVDNPEDENSKTHTIAFSKNLWIEKEDFMEDAPKKFFRMSPGKEVRLKNAYIVKCTGCTKDAEGNIIEIQAEYDPTSKSGLEGANRKVKGTLHWVSADQCKKAEVRIYDRLFNVENPSADERDFRELLNPESKTVLNNCYIEDYAADMQPGLYLQFQRIGYFMKDLDSTNEQPIFNKTVGLKDTWAKQNKG
;
A
#
# COMPACT_ATOMS: atom_id res chain seq x y z
N MET A 1 16.49 3.04 -52.52
CA MET A 1 15.71 2.13 -51.65
C MET A 1 16.69 1.53 -50.65
N THR A 2 16.73 2.06 -49.49
CA THR A 2 17.52 1.53 -48.37
C THR A 2 16.59 1.52 -47.16
N THR A 3 16.12 0.35 -46.83
CA THR A 3 15.24 0.03 -45.71
C THR A 3 16.04 0.26 -44.42
N LEU A 4 15.61 1.24 -43.62
CA LEU A 4 16.04 1.39 -42.25
C LEU A 4 15.28 0.36 -41.41
N GLU A 5 15.93 -0.73 -41.03
CA GLU A 5 15.49 -1.63 -40.01
C GLU A 5 15.55 -0.88 -38.67
N GLY A 6 14.38 -0.61 -38.08
CA GLY A 6 14.26 -0.07 -36.73
C GLY A 6 14.75 -1.10 -35.70
N ASN A 7 15.92 -0.86 -35.13
CA ASN A 7 16.39 -1.57 -33.96
C ASN A 7 15.49 -1.22 -32.79
N ASN A 8 14.50 -2.04 -32.51
CA ASN A 8 13.77 -2.08 -31.25
C ASN A 8 14.70 -2.76 -30.23
N THR A 9 15.64 -2.01 -29.66
CA THR A 9 16.37 -2.45 -28.47
C THR A 9 15.40 -2.32 -27.29
N GLU A 10 14.68 -3.41 -26.98
CA GLU A 10 14.13 -3.57 -25.64
C GLU A 10 15.30 -3.40 -24.65
N GLU A 11 15.29 -2.34 -23.86
CA GLU A 11 16.22 -2.18 -22.75
C GLU A 11 16.05 -3.39 -21.84
N LYS A 12 17.04 -4.30 -21.84
CA LYS A 12 17.06 -5.45 -20.94
C LYS A 12 17.07 -4.93 -19.51
N LYS A 13 15.91 -4.96 -18.85
CA LYS A 13 15.76 -4.59 -17.44
C LYS A 13 16.77 -5.44 -16.64
N THR A 14 17.62 -4.78 -15.87
CA THR A 14 18.62 -5.46 -15.04
C THR A 14 17.91 -6.32 -13.99
N LEU A 15 18.29 -7.60 -13.90
CA LEU A 15 17.72 -8.53 -12.94
C LEU A 15 18.02 -8.09 -11.50
N SER A 16 17.02 -8.13 -10.63
CA SER A 16 17.24 -8.03 -9.19
C SER A 16 18.10 -9.19 -8.69
N PHE A 17 18.74 -9.04 -7.53
CA PHE A 17 19.55 -10.12 -6.97
C PHE A 17 18.70 -11.37 -6.64
N VAL A 18 17.41 -11.22 -6.32
CA VAL A 18 16.49 -12.35 -6.10
C VAL A 18 16.27 -13.11 -7.40
N GLU A 19 16.02 -12.38 -8.50
CA GLU A 19 15.85 -12.98 -9.82
C GLU A 19 17.15 -13.68 -10.29
N GLN A 20 18.32 -13.09 -10.02
CA GLN A 20 19.61 -13.73 -10.30
C GLN A 20 19.77 -15.07 -9.56
N LEU A 21 19.34 -15.15 -8.29
CA LEU A 21 19.35 -16.39 -7.51
C LEU A 21 18.38 -17.43 -8.08
N ILE A 22 17.18 -17.01 -8.50
CA ILE A 22 16.20 -17.89 -9.14
C ILE A 22 16.76 -18.44 -10.45
N GLU A 23 17.36 -17.59 -11.30
CA GLU A 23 17.95 -18.03 -12.57
C GLU A 23 19.14 -18.99 -12.35
N GLN A 24 19.94 -18.74 -11.34
CA GLN A 24 21.00 -19.67 -10.95
C GLN A 24 20.44 -21.03 -10.53
N ASP A 25 19.43 -21.08 -9.67
CA ASP A 25 18.82 -22.31 -9.18
C ASP A 25 18.13 -23.08 -10.33
N LEU A 26 17.54 -22.37 -11.31
CA LEU A 26 17.00 -22.97 -12.54
C LEU A 26 18.10 -23.58 -13.42
N ALA A 27 19.21 -22.85 -13.62
CA ALA A 27 20.35 -23.32 -14.41
C ALA A 27 21.03 -24.56 -13.80
N GLU A 28 21.03 -24.66 -12.45
CA GLU A 28 21.52 -25.80 -11.71
C GLU A 28 20.51 -26.96 -11.64
N GLY A 29 19.31 -26.81 -12.21
CA GLY A 29 18.26 -27.83 -12.21
C GLY A 29 17.64 -28.11 -10.84
N LYS A 30 17.81 -27.19 -9.86
CA LYS A 30 17.24 -27.35 -8.51
C LYS A 30 15.72 -27.42 -8.56
N ASN A 31 15.13 -28.12 -7.60
CA ASN A 31 13.68 -28.31 -7.48
C ASN A 31 13.00 -28.84 -8.76
N GLY A 32 13.74 -29.54 -9.62
CA GLY A 32 13.24 -29.99 -10.94
C GLY A 32 12.81 -28.87 -11.86
N GLY A 33 13.40 -27.67 -11.73
CA GLY A 33 13.07 -26.49 -12.52
C GLY A 33 11.77 -25.79 -12.09
N ARG A 34 11.15 -26.18 -10.98
CA ARG A 34 9.95 -25.55 -10.45
C ARG A 34 10.28 -24.26 -9.71
N ILE A 35 9.42 -23.25 -9.87
CA ILE A 35 9.41 -22.05 -9.05
C ILE A 35 8.08 -21.98 -8.32
N GLN A 36 8.16 -22.01 -7.01
CA GLN A 36 7.01 -21.87 -6.14
C GLN A 36 7.37 -20.94 -4.98
N THR A 37 6.67 -19.83 -4.93
CA THR A 37 6.77 -18.82 -3.87
C THR A 37 5.50 -18.82 -3.03
N ARG A 38 5.49 -18.05 -1.98
CA ARG A 38 4.29 -17.77 -1.19
C ARG A 38 4.35 -16.39 -0.57
N PHE A 39 3.20 -15.75 -0.40
CA PHE A 39 3.05 -14.58 0.46
C PHE A 39 2.40 -15.03 1.78
N PRO A 40 3.10 -14.88 2.94
CA PRO A 40 2.67 -15.47 4.22
C PRO A 40 2.22 -14.40 5.23
N PRO A 41 1.10 -13.68 5.03
CA PRO A 41 0.67 -12.67 5.99
C PRO A 41 0.14 -13.31 7.28
N GLU A 42 0.46 -12.70 8.44
CA GLU A 42 -0.29 -12.94 9.66
C GLU A 42 -1.64 -12.21 9.58
N PRO A 43 -2.80 -12.87 9.86
CA PRO A 43 -4.11 -12.22 9.81
C PRO A 43 -4.39 -11.38 11.08
N ASN A 44 -3.50 -10.44 11.39
CA ASN A 44 -3.48 -9.61 12.60
C ASN A 44 -3.46 -8.10 12.31
N GLY A 45 -3.88 -7.67 11.12
CA GLY A 45 -3.95 -6.27 10.71
C GLY A 45 -4.10 -6.09 9.21
N TYR A 46 -4.35 -4.86 8.80
CA TYR A 46 -4.47 -4.46 7.40
C TYR A 46 -3.10 -4.40 6.73
N LEU A 47 -3.07 -4.71 5.43
CA LEU A 47 -1.86 -4.56 4.63
C LEU A 47 -1.53 -3.08 4.39
N HIS A 48 -0.25 -2.76 4.40
CA HIS A 48 0.26 -1.44 4.05
C HIS A 48 1.21 -1.54 2.86
N ILE A 49 1.65 -0.40 2.32
CA ILE A 49 2.51 -0.36 1.13
C ILE A 49 3.83 -1.16 1.29
N GLY A 50 4.31 -1.33 2.52
CA GLY A 50 5.46 -2.21 2.80
C GLY A 50 5.19 -3.66 2.41
N HIS A 51 3.97 -4.16 2.66
CA HIS A 51 3.55 -5.50 2.23
C HIS A 51 3.39 -5.59 0.71
N ALA A 52 2.98 -4.50 0.03
CA ALA A 52 2.89 -4.49 -1.42
C ALA A 52 4.23 -4.81 -2.08
N LYS A 53 5.36 -4.40 -1.48
CA LYS A 53 6.70 -4.74 -1.99
C LYS A 53 6.97 -6.24 -1.93
N ALA A 54 6.58 -6.91 -0.84
CA ALA A 54 6.69 -8.38 -0.72
C ALA A 54 5.74 -9.08 -1.70
N ILE A 55 4.49 -8.64 -1.79
CA ILE A 55 3.50 -9.17 -2.74
C ILE A 55 4.03 -9.08 -4.17
N CYS A 56 4.52 -7.92 -4.60
CA CYS A 56 5.08 -7.73 -5.94
C CYS A 56 6.29 -8.65 -6.20
N MET A 57 7.12 -8.94 -5.19
CA MET A 57 8.23 -9.88 -5.34
C MET A 57 7.76 -11.33 -5.42
N ASP A 58 6.93 -11.78 -4.48
CA ASP A 58 6.50 -13.16 -4.38
C ASP A 58 5.67 -13.58 -5.61
N PHE A 59 4.64 -12.79 -5.93
CA PHE A 59 3.77 -13.05 -7.09
C PHE A 59 4.48 -12.74 -8.41
N GLY A 60 5.21 -11.63 -8.49
CA GLY A 60 5.91 -11.22 -9.71
C GLY A 60 7.01 -12.19 -10.11
N ALA A 61 7.75 -12.78 -9.15
CA ALA A 61 8.70 -13.85 -9.43
C ALA A 61 8.00 -15.09 -9.99
N ALA A 62 6.90 -15.53 -9.37
CA ALA A 62 6.12 -16.66 -9.87
C ALA A 62 5.60 -16.40 -11.30
N GLU A 63 4.99 -15.24 -11.57
CA GLU A 63 4.52 -14.88 -12.92
C GLU A 63 5.64 -14.86 -13.96
N LYS A 64 6.77 -14.21 -13.64
CA LYS A 64 7.91 -14.06 -14.55
C LYS A 64 8.51 -15.40 -14.95
N TYR A 65 8.65 -16.32 -14.01
CA TYR A 65 9.26 -17.62 -14.22
C TYR A 65 8.25 -18.76 -14.48
N LYS A 66 6.99 -18.42 -14.77
CA LYS A 66 5.89 -19.37 -15.05
C LYS A 66 5.71 -20.42 -13.94
N GLY A 67 5.96 -19.98 -12.70
CA GLY A 67 5.75 -20.75 -11.49
C GLY A 67 4.39 -20.44 -10.87
N ILE A 68 4.25 -20.80 -9.60
CA ILE A 68 3.04 -20.53 -8.81
C ILE A 68 3.38 -19.74 -7.55
N CYS A 69 2.44 -18.92 -7.10
CA CYS A 69 2.51 -18.28 -5.78
C CYS A 69 1.28 -18.67 -4.97
N ASN A 70 1.50 -19.18 -3.77
CA ASN A 70 0.45 -19.48 -2.82
C ASN A 70 0.25 -18.33 -1.84
N LEU A 71 -0.94 -18.25 -1.29
CA LEU A 71 -1.22 -17.42 -0.13
C LEU A 71 -1.33 -18.32 1.10
N ARG A 72 -0.49 -18.08 2.12
CA ARG A 72 -0.58 -18.80 3.38
C ARG A 72 -0.77 -17.84 4.53
N PHE A 73 -1.84 -17.97 5.26
CA PHE A 73 -2.03 -17.26 6.51
C PHE A 73 -1.23 -17.91 7.62
N ASP A 74 -0.24 -17.19 8.18
CA ASP A 74 0.56 -17.64 9.30
C ASP A 74 -0.20 -17.41 10.63
N ASP A 75 -1.24 -18.21 10.82
CA ASP A 75 -2.19 -18.15 11.93
C ASP A 75 -1.77 -19.02 13.12
N THR A 76 -0.57 -18.77 13.66
CA THR A 76 -0.03 -19.51 14.82
C THR A 76 -0.32 -18.83 16.17
N ASN A 77 -0.90 -17.65 16.18
CA ASN A 77 -1.16 -16.87 17.40
C ASN A 77 -2.65 -16.52 17.56
N PRO A 78 -3.45 -17.37 18.25
CA PRO A 78 -4.90 -17.21 18.34
C PRO A 78 -5.35 -15.89 18.99
N SER A 79 -4.47 -15.23 19.76
CA SER A 79 -4.84 -14.01 20.51
C SER A 79 -4.94 -12.75 19.65
N LYS A 80 -4.53 -12.79 18.37
CA LYS A 80 -4.41 -11.58 17.52
C LYS A 80 -5.10 -11.69 16.16
N GLU A 81 -5.66 -12.86 15.84
CA GLU A 81 -6.13 -13.20 14.50
C GLU A 81 -7.63 -12.98 14.37
N ASN A 82 -8.05 -12.42 13.21
CA ASN A 82 -9.45 -12.12 12.93
C ASN A 82 -9.78 -12.35 11.45
N ASN A 83 -10.97 -12.89 11.17
CA ASN A 83 -11.48 -13.12 9.81
C ASN A 83 -11.62 -11.81 9.01
N GLU A 84 -11.90 -10.68 9.65
CA GLU A 84 -11.93 -9.37 9.00
C GLU A 84 -10.59 -9.06 8.30
N TYR A 85 -9.46 -9.36 8.95
CA TYR A 85 -8.15 -9.15 8.35
C TYR A 85 -7.89 -10.10 7.19
N VAL A 86 -8.34 -11.35 7.28
CA VAL A 86 -8.26 -12.32 6.17
C VAL A 86 -8.95 -11.78 4.92
N ASP A 87 -10.20 -11.32 5.05
CA ASP A 87 -10.99 -10.79 3.93
C ASP A 87 -10.34 -9.55 3.31
N ASN A 88 -9.82 -8.65 4.12
CA ASN A 88 -9.14 -7.46 3.63
C ASN A 88 -7.82 -7.79 2.91
N ILE A 89 -7.03 -8.72 3.43
CA ILE A 89 -5.80 -9.20 2.78
C ILE A 89 -6.12 -9.78 1.39
N LEU A 90 -7.15 -10.63 1.29
CA LEU A 90 -7.59 -11.18 0.01
C LEU A 90 -8.01 -10.09 -0.99
N ASN A 91 -8.76 -9.10 -0.52
CA ASN A 91 -9.21 -7.98 -1.34
C ASN A 91 -8.05 -7.10 -1.81
N ASP A 92 -7.07 -6.83 -0.97
CA ASP A 92 -5.92 -6.00 -1.29
C ASP A 92 -5.00 -6.67 -2.31
N ILE A 93 -4.75 -8.00 -2.20
CA ILE A 93 -3.96 -8.75 -3.19
C ILE A 93 -4.66 -8.77 -4.55
N LYS A 94 -5.98 -9.03 -4.59
CA LYS A 94 -6.79 -8.96 -5.81
C LYS A 94 -6.74 -7.56 -6.43
N TRP A 95 -6.87 -6.52 -5.60
CA TRP A 95 -6.82 -5.14 -6.07
C TRP A 95 -5.45 -4.79 -6.66
N LEU A 96 -4.35 -5.30 -6.10
CA LEU A 96 -3.01 -5.16 -6.68
C LEU A 96 -2.86 -5.90 -8.02
N GLY A 97 -3.85 -6.69 -8.44
CA GLY A 97 -3.90 -7.41 -9.72
C GLY A 97 -3.29 -8.81 -9.68
N PHE A 98 -2.98 -9.34 -8.50
CA PHE A 98 -2.40 -10.67 -8.35
C PHE A 98 -3.44 -11.74 -8.05
N LYS A 99 -3.10 -12.99 -8.44
CA LYS A 99 -3.88 -14.20 -8.18
C LYS A 99 -2.99 -15.23 -7.53
N TRP A 100 -3.47 -15.84 -6.48
CA TRP A 100 -2.81 -16.99 -5.85
C TRP A 100 -3.29 -18.31 -6.44
N GLU A 101 -2.44 -19.33 -6.38
CA GLU A 101 -2.82 -20.67 -6.81
C GLU A 101 -3.64 -21.36 -5.72
N ASN A 102 -3.15 -21.44 -4.50
CA ASN A 102 -3.82 -22.03 -3.36
C ASN A 102 -3.83 -21.09 -2.16
N ILE A 103 -4.80 -21.31 -1.25
CA ILE A 103 -4.83 -20.68 0.07
C ILE A 103 -4.57 -21.78 1.10
N TYR A 104 -3.58 -21.53 1.96
CA TYR A 104 -3.23 -22.37 3.08
C TYR A 104 -3.24 -21.57 4.38
N TYR A 105 -3.27 -22.30 5.49
CA TYR A 105 -3.15 -21.74 6.83
C TYR A 105 -2.11 -22.56 7.60
N ALA A 106 -1.30 -21.93 8.44
CA ALA A 106 -0.38 -22.64 9.31
C ALA A 106 -1.13 -23.63 10.22
N SER A 107 -2.34 -23.30 10.61
CA SER A 107 -3.24 -24.18 11.38
C SER A 107 -3.67 -25.45 10.65
N ASP A 108 -3.58 -25.53 9.32
CA ASP A 108 -3.81 -26.77 8.55
C ASP A 108 -2.75 -27.84 8.85
N TYR A 109 -1.60 -27.41 9.36
CA TYR A 109 -0.44 -28.28 9.64
C TYR A 109 -0.20 -28.53 11.12
N PHE A 110 -1.06 -28.07 12.03
CA PHE A 110 -0.81 -28.22 13.48
C PHE A 110 -0.62 -29.67 13.91
N ASP A 111 -1.37 -30.61 13.35
CA ASP A 111 -1.17 -32.05 13.63
C ASP A 111 0.24 -32.52 13.17
N LYS A 112 0.68 -32.11 11.96
CA LYS A 112 2.02 -32.46 11.44
C LYS A 112 3.14 -31.80 12.23
N LEU A 113 2.94 -30.56 12.65
CA LEU A 113 3.90 -29.82 13.49
C LEU A 113 4.02 -30.45 14.87
N TRP A 114 2.91 -30.94 15.44
CA TRP A 114 2.88 -31.67 16.68
C TRP A 114 3.68 -32.98 16.58
N ASP A 115 3.42 -33.77 15.56
CA ASP A 115 4.16 -35.02 15.30
C ASP A 115 5.66 -34.79 15.09
N PHE A 116 6.00 -33.65 14.46
CA PHE A 116 7.40 -33.27 14.29
C PHE A 116 8.06 -32.88 15.63
N ALA A 117 7.35 -32.15 16.48
CA ALA A 117 7.82 -31.80 17.81
C ALA A 117 8.03 -33.06 18.68
N GLU A 118 7.11 -34.04 18.66
CA GLU A 118 7.31 -35.34 19.34
C GLU A 118 8.54 -36.11 18.80
N TRP A 119 8.75 -36.08 17.47
CA TRP A 119 9.94 -36.68 16.87
C TRP A 119 11.23 -36.01 17.36
N LEU A 120 11.27 -34.66 17.46
CA LEU A 120 12.43 -33.96 18.02
C LEU A 120 12.71 -34.35 19.48
N ILE A 121 11.68 -34.49 20.31
CA ILE A 121 11.82 -34.94 21.69
C ILE A 121 12.40 -36.37 21.72
N ASN A 122 11.84 -37.28 20.93
CA ASN A 122 12.30 -38.70 20.85
C ASN A 122 13.75 -38.81 20.37
N LYS A 123 14.24 -37.86 19.59
CA LYS A 123 15.64 -37.77 19.16
C LYS A 123 16.55 -37.06 20.18
N GLY A 124 16.01 -36.56 21.29
CA GLY A 124 16.76 -35.76 22.26
C GLY A 124 17.16 -34.39 21.72
N LEU A 125 16.46 -33.91 20.69
CA LEU A 125 16.67 -32.61 20.03
C LEU A 125 15.73 -31.51 20.55
N ALA A 126 14.81 -31.82 21.46
CA ALA A 126 13.95 -30.88 22.16
C ALA A 126 13.69 -31.37 23.60
N TYR A 127 13.35 -30.43 24.48
CA TYR A 127 13.07 -30.69 25.89
C TYR A 127 12.05 -29.70 26.45
N ILE A 128 11.30 -30.09 27.48
CA ILE A 128 10.40 -29.22 28.22
C ILE A 128 11.18 -28.41 29.26
N ASP A 129 10.97 -27.10 29.24
CA ASP A 129 11.54 -26.14 30.18
C ASP A 129 10.42 -25.51 31.01
N GLU A 130 10.49 -25.61 32.33
CA GLU A 130 9.51 -25.05 33.29
C GLU A 130 9.99 -23.74 33.90
N GLN A 131 11.00 -23.10 33.32
CA GLN A 131 11.46 -21.79 33.72
C GLN A 131 10.51 -20.71 33.22
N SER A 132 10.44 -19.61 33.97
CA SER A 132 9.73 -18.41 33.56
C SER A 132 10.37 -17.77 32.31
N ALA A 133 9.60 -16.97 31.59
CA ALA A 133 10.10 -16.22 30.44
C ALA A 133 11.31 -15.32 30.79
N GLU A 134 11.33 -14.76 32.00
CA GLU A 134 12.43 -13.90 32.49
C GLU A 134 13.71 -14.71 32.72
N GLU A 135 13.61 -15.91 33.32
CA GLU A 135 14.74 -16.80 33.54
C GLU A 135 15.32 -17.29 32.22
N ILE A 136 14.46 -17.70 31.26
CA ILE A 136 14.89 -18.11 29.91
C ILE A 136 15.58 -16.93 29.19
N ALA A 137 15.02 -15.73 29.25
CA ALA A 137 15.63 -14.54 28.64
C ALA A 137 17.02 -14.24 29.23
N LYS A 138 17.14 -14.32 30.56
CA LYS A 138 18.42 -14.11 31.26
C LYS A 138 19.46 -15.16 30.89
N GLN A 139 19.04 -16.42 30.77
CA GLN A 139 19.92 -17.51 30.41
C GLN A 139 20.43 -17.45 28.98
N LYS A 140 19.65 -16.86 28.06
CA LYS A 140 20.11 -16.67 26.68
C LYS A 140 21.37 -15.78 26.57
N GLY A 141 21.70 -14.98 27.60
CA GLY A 141 22.84 -14.08 27.60
C GLY A 141 22.65 -12.91 26.66
N THR A 142 23.75 -12.45 26.05
CA THR A 142 23.77 -11.33 25.09
C THR A 142 24.45 -11.76 23.78
N PRO A 143 24.40 -10.98 22.70
CA PRO A 143 25.15 -11.29 21.48
C PRO A 143 26.67 -11.50 21.72
N THR A 144 27.23 -10.88 22.76
CA THR A 144 28.65 -10.93 23.11
C THR A 144 28.99 -11.88 24.26
N THR A 145 27.98 -12.37 24.98
CA THR A 145 28.15 -13.34 26.09
C THR A 145 27.37 -14.61 25.81
N PRO A 146 27.99 -15.79 25.89
CA PRO A 146 27.30 -17.06 25.72
C PRO A 146 26.12 -17.23 26.67
N GLY A 147 25.11 -17.98 26.24
CA GLY A 147 24.04 -18.40 27.11
C GLY A 147 24.47 -19.53 28.05
N VAL A 148 23.63 -19.80 29.05
CA VAL A 148 23.80 -20.89 30.03
C VAL A 148 22.71 -21.93 29.78
N ASN A 149 23.05 -23.20 29.86
CA ASN A 149 22.10 -24.29 29.73
C ASN A 149 20.99 -24.21 30.78
N SER A 150 19.77 -24.52 30.38
CA SER A 150 18.65 -24.72 31.32
C SER A 150 18.92 -25.93 32.21
N PRO A 151 18.50 -25.89 33.49
CA PRO A 151 18.55 -27.08 34.36
C PRO A 151 17.71 -28.24 33.84
N TYR A 152 16.74 -27.96 32.96
CA TYR A 152 15.85 -28.95 32.35
C TYR A 152 16.37 -29.50 31.01
N ARG A 153 17.51 -28.97 30.50
CA ARG A 153 18.02 -29.30 29.16
C ARG A 153 18.33 -30.78 28.94
N ASP A 154 18.71 -31.47 30.00
CA ASP A 154 19.05 -32.91 29.99
C ASP A 154 17.95 -33.76 30.64
N ARG A 155 16.70 -33.26 30.69
CA ARG A 155 15.52 -34.00 31.16
C ARG A 155 15.34 -35.28 30.37
N PRO A 156 14.96 -36.43 31.01
CA PRO A 156 14.67 -37.68 30.31
C PRO A 156 13.65 -37.48 29.18
N ILE A 157 13.85 -38.18 28.07
CA ILE A 157 12.98 -38.09 26.88
C ILE A 157 11.54 -38.44 27.24
N GLU A 158 11.28 -39.51 27.96
CA GLU A 158 9.94 -39.93 28.38
C GLU A 158 9.21 -38.89 29.22
N GLU A 159 9.93 -38.18 30.11
CA GLU A 159 9.39 -37.12 30.93
C GLU A 159 9.04 -35.91 30.07
N SER A 160 9.96 -35.49 29.17
CA SER A 160 9.70 -34.41 28.23
C SER A 160 8.51 -34.70 27.33
N LEU A 161 8.37 -35.92 26.84
CA LEU A 161 7.24 -36.34 25.99
C LEU A 161 5.91 -36.31 26.75
N THR A 162 5.91 -36.77 28.01
CA THR A 162 4.73 -36.75 28.87
C THR A 162 4.28 -35.32 29.15
N LEU A 163 5.21 -34.44 29.51
CA LEU A 163 4.92 -33.01 29.76
C LEU A 163 4.49 -32.28 28.49
N PHE A 164 5.11 -32.57 27.35
CA PHE A 164 4.69 -31.97 26.07
C PHE A 164 3.22 -32.29 25.73
N ARG A 165 2.83 -33.55 25.91
CA ARG A 165 1.43 -33.96 25.72
C ARG A 165 0.48 -33.27 26.72
N ALA A 166 0.96 -33.10 27.97
CA ALA A 166 0.20 -32.37 28.98
C ALA A 166 0.00 -30.87 28.63
N MET A 167 0.92 -30.24 27.88
CA MET A 167 0.74 -28.84 27.42
C MET A 167 -0.54 -28.65 26.62
N ASN A 168 -1.05 -29.69 25.95
CA ASN A 168 -2.26 -29.59 25.12
C ASN A 168 -3.55 -29.92 25.89
N THR A 169 -3.51 -30.04 27.20
CA THR A 169 -4.72 -30.29 28.00
C THR A 169 -5.31 -29.01 28.54
N PRO A 170 -6.63 -28.96 28.85
CA PRO A 170 -7.26 -27.77 29.41
C PRO A 170 -6.72 -27.35 30.79
N GLU A 171 -6.08 -28.29 31.51
CA GLU A 171 -5.50 -28.08 32.84
C GLU A 171 -4.10 -27.46 32.79
N ALA A 172 -3.47 -27.40 31.62
CA ALA A 172 -2.15 -26.81 31.47
C ALA A 172 -2.22 -25.30 31.76
N VAL A 173 -1.27 -24.78 32.54
CA VAL A 173 -1.25 -23.37 32.92
C VAL A 173 -0.40 -22.55 31.94
N GLU A 174 -0.93 -21.46 31.42
CA GLU A 174 -0.15 -20.56 30.57
C GLU A 174 1.12 -20.07 31.27
N GLY A 175 2.25 -20.14 30.57
CA GLY A 175 3.55 -19.73 31.11
C GLY A 175 4.21 -20.71 32.09
N SER A 176 3.56 -21.85 32.44
CA SER A 176 4.15 -22.84 33.36
C SER A 176 5.29 -23.66 32.73
N MET A 177 5.23 -23.89 31.43
CA MET A 177 6.23 -24.61 30.68
C MET A 177 6.20 -24.29 29.21
N VAL A 178 7.32 -24.53 28.52
CA VAL A 178 7.50 -24.36 27.08
C VAL A 178 8.31 -25.54 26.51
N LEU A 179 8.12 -25.86 25.23
CA LEU A 179 9.02 -26.75 24.51
C LEU A 179 10.13 -25.93 23.86
N ARG A 180 11.40 -26.33 24.11
CA ARG A 180 12.58 -25.72 23.51
C ARG A 180 13.32 -26.69 22.62
N ALA A 181 13.78 -26.22 21.44
CA ALA A 181 14.74 -26.98 20.65
C ALA A 181 16.10 -27.00 21.33
N LYS A 182 16.79 -28.15 21.33
CA LYS A 182 18.11 -28.34 21.93
C LYS A 182 19.18 -28.09 20.86
N LEU A 183 19.67 -26.86 20.79
CA LEU A 183 20.65 -26.41 19.80
C LEU A 183 21.96 -25.98 20.49
N ASP A 184 22.45 -24.77 20.24
CA ASP A 184 23.73 -24.28 20.75
C ASP A 184 23.56 -22.98 21.57
N MET A 185 23.67 -23.10 22.90
CA MET A 185 23.58 -21.99 23.84
C MET A 185 24.77 -21.03 23.76
N ALA A 186 25.87 -21.40 23.13
CA ALA A 186 27.03 -20.54 22.94
C ALA A 186 27.04 -19.82 21.59
N ASN A 187 26.06 -20.08 20.71
CA ASN A 187 25.99 -19.49 19.38
C ASN A 187 25.90 -17.94 19.45
N SER A 188 26.60 -17.25 18.56
CA SER A 188 26.52 -15.79 18.47
C SER A 188 25.11 -15.29 18.05
N ASN A 189 24.38 -16.12 17.30
CA ASN A 189 22.98 -15.84 16.93
C ASN A 189 22.04 -16.25 18.06
N MET A 190 21.40 -15.25 18.68
CA MET A 190 20.47 -15.44 19.80
C MET A 190 19.25 -16.30 19.44
N HIS A 191 18.82 -16.34 18.17
CA HIS A 191 17.72 -17.20 17.70
C HIS A 191 18.09 -18.68 17.70
N PHE A 192 19.38 -19.02 17.73
CA PHE A 192 19.89 -20.39 17.74
C PHE A 192 20.16 -20.92 19.15
N ARG A 193 19.95 -20.10 20.19
CA ARG A 193 20.18 -20.50 21.60
C ARG A 193 18.94 -21.14 22.19
N ASP A 194 18.78 -22.41 22.02
CA ASP A 194 17.64 -23.22 22.49
C ASP A 194 16.31 -22.46 22.39
N PRO A 195 15.81 -22.16 21.16
CA PRO A 195 14.60 -21.37 20.97
C PRO A 195 13.37 -22.11 21.50
N ILE A 196 12.39 -21.33 21.97
CA ILE A 196 11.04 -21.84 22.28
C ILE A 196 10.37 -22.19 20.96
N ILE A 197 9.82 -23.41 20.86
CA ILE A 197 9.12 -23.90 19.66
C ILE A 197 7.64 -24.17 19.89
N TYR A 198 7.20 -24.39 21.15
CA TYR A 198 5.79 -24.47 21.55
C TYR A 198 5.54 -23.74 22.88
N ARG A 199 4.34 -23.18 23.01
CA ARG A 199 3.84 -22.50 24.22
C ARG A 199 2.37 -22.81 24.46
N ILE A 200 1.91 -22.65 25.71
CA ILE A 200 0.50 -22.82 26.12
C ILE A 200 -0.25 -21.50 25.95
N ILE A 201 -1.40 -21.54 25.28
CA ILE A 201 -2.34 -20.42 25.10
C ILE A 201 -3.77 -20.99 25.14
N HIS A 202 -4.65 -20.45 26.00
CA HIS A 202 -6.04 -20.91 26.10
C HIS A 202 -7.04 -20.12 25.23
N THR A 203 -6.59 -19.08 24.53
CA THR A 203 -7.46 -18.35 23.61
C THR A 203 -7.92 -19.28 22.48
N PRO A 204 -9.24 -19.41 22.23
CA PRO A 204 -9.73 -20.21 21.10
C PRO A 204 -9.20 -19.68 19.78
N HIS A 205 -8.70 -20.59 18.94
CA HIS A 205 -8.20 -20.26 17.62
C HIS A 205 -9.34 -20.01 16.62
N HIS A 206 -9.23 -19.02 15.76
CA HIS A 206 -10.30 -18.61 14.82
C HIS A 206 -10.75 -19.73 13.86
N ARG A 207 -9.92 -20.75 13.59
CA ARG A 207 -10.25 -21.90 12.72
C ARG A 207 -10.37 -23.22 13.46
N THR A 208 -9.46 -23.50 14.39
CA THR A 208 -9.42 -24.80 15.09
C THR A 208 -10.18 -24.81 16.42
N GLY A 209 -10.73 -23.64 16.82
CA GLY A 209 -11.48 -23.51 18.07
C GLY A 209 -10.64 -23.86 19.30
N THR A 210 -11.17 -24.78 20.13
CA THR A 210 -10.52 -25.23 21.38
C THR A 210 -9.80 -26.57 21.24
N LYS A 211 -9.50 -27.02 20.00
CA LYS A 211 -8.76 -28.28 19.75
C LYS A 211 -7.36 -28.25 20.36
N TRP A 212 -6.73 -27.08 20.37
CA TRP A 212 -5.36 -26.89 20.82
C TRP A 212 -5.29 -25.94 22.01
N ASN A 213 -4.44 -26.27 22.98
CA ASN A 213 -4.02 -25.42 24.09
C ASN A 213 -2.50 -25.13 24.03
N ALA A 214 -1.77 -25.92 23.22
CA ALA A 214 -0.36 -25.69 22.92
C ALA A 214 -0.19 -25.31 21.45
N TYR A 215 0.46 -24.18 21.21
CA TYR A 215 0.64 -23.61 19.87
C TYR A 215 2.11 -23.51 19.48
N PRO A 216 2.44 -23.81 18.21
CA PRO A 216 3.80 -23.65 17.72
C PRO A 216 4.17 -22.16 17.65
N MET A 217 5.45 -21.88 17.87
CA MET A 217 6.00 -20.56 17.61
C MET A 217 6.18 -20.34 16.11
N TYR A 218 6.11 -19.09 15.66
CA TYR A 218 6.30 -18.71 14.26
C TYR A 218 7.55 -19.33 13.63
N ASP A 219 8.72 -19.19 14.28
CA ASP A 219 9.99 -19.72 13.77
C ASP A 219 10.01 -21.24 13.63
N PHE A 220 9.16 -21.94 14.36
CA PHE A 220 9.00 -23.40 14.22
C PHE A 220 8.02 -23.75 13.10
N ALA A 221 6.89 -23.06 12.98
CA ALA A 221 5.85 -23.41 12.01
C ALA A 221 6.21 -23.00 10.58
N HIS A 222 6.87 -21.85 10.40
CA HIS A 222 7.05 -21.20 9.12
C HIS A 222 7.85 -22.04 8.10
N GLY A 223 9.03 -22.49 8.45
CA GLY A 223 9.88 -23.30 7.57
C GLY A 223 9.27 -24.68 7.24
N GLN A 224 8.59 -25.27 8.20
CA GLN A 224 7.90 -26.56 8.03
C GLN A 224 6.69 -26.43 7.11
N SER A 225 5.93 -25.35 7.25
CA SER A 225 4.82 -25.05 6.33
C SER A 225 5.32 -24.86 4.90
N ASP A 226 6.42 -24.12 4.70
CA ASP A 226 7.08 -24.00 3.40
C ASP A 226 7.44 -25.36 2.79
N TYR A 227 7.99 -26.25 3.63
CA TYR A 227 8.35 -27.62 3.22
C TYR A 227 7.10 -28.44 2.84
N PHE A 228 6.05 -28.43 3.65
CA PHE A 228 4.83 -29.19 3.40
C PHE A 228 4.10 -28.74 2.13
N GLU A 229 4.17 -27.44 1.82
CA GLU A 229 3.56 -26.86 0.62
C GLU A 229 4.41 -27.02 -0.63
N GLY A 230 5.68 -27.42 -0.51
CA GLY A 230 6.61 -27.54 -1.61
C GLY A 230 7.14 -26.20 -2.14
N VAL A 231 7.21 -25.19 -1.29
CA VAL A 231 7.81 -23.88 -1.61
C VAL A 231 9.28 -24.08 -1.98
N THR A 232 9.71 -23.46 -3.07
CA THR A 232 11.10 -23.52 -3.53
C THR A 232 11.92 -22.33 -3.05
N HIS A 233 11.34 -21.13 -3.18
CA HIS A 233 11.94 -19.85 -2.83
C HIS A 233 11.07 -19.17 -1.78
N SER A 234 11.55 -19.18 -0.55
CA SER A 234 10.92 -18.59 0.63
C SER A 234 11.43 -17.15 0.76
N ILE A 235 10.74 -16.20 0.10
CA ILE A 235 11.19 -14.81 0.02
C ILE A 235 10.59 -14.01 1.18
N CYS A 236 11.41 -13.21 1.87
CA CYS A 236 10.99 -12.42 3.04
C CYS A 236 11.84 -11.15 3.19
N THR A 237 11.59 -10.36 4.24
CA THR A 237 12.35 -9.12 4.49
C THR A 237 13.62 -9.37 5.31
N LEU A 238 14.57 -8.39 5.27
CA LEU A 238 15.89 -8.49 5.94
C LEU A 238 15.82 -8.73 7.45
N GLU A 239 14.70 -8.45 8.10
CA GLU A 239 14.51 -8.74 9.52
C GLU A 239 14.59 -10.23 9.85
N PHE A 240 14.37 -11.10 8.86
CA PHE A 240 14.47 -12.56 9.01
C PHE A 240 15.88 -13.14 8.75
N VAL A 241 16.86 -12.32 8.39
CA VAL A 241 18.26 -12.77 8.24
C VAL A 241 18.78 -13.52 9.48
N PRO A 242 18.57 -13.02 10.72
CA PRO A 242 18.97 -13.77 11.92
C PRO A 242 18.18 -15.07 12.15
N HIS A 243 16.97 -15.20 11.60
CA HIS A 243 16.12 -16.38 11.74
C HIS A 243 16.51 -17.50 10.77
N ARG A 244 17.12 -17.18 9.62
CA ARG A 244 17.47 -18.17 8.58
C ARG A 244 18.27 -19.38 9.08
N PRO A 245 19.30 -19.26 9.94
CA PRO A 245 20.01 -20.45 10.45
C PRO A 245 19.10 -21.42 11.21
N LEU A 246 18.11 -20.89 11.95
CA LEU A 246 17.10 -21.71 12.64
C LEU A 246 16.13 -22.35 11.65
N TYR A 247 15.65 -21.58 10.68
CA TYR A 247 14.83 -22.06 9.57
C TYR A 247 15.49 -23.25 8.86
N ASP A 248 16.73 -23.06 8.41
CA ASP A 248 17.51 -24.08 7.71
C ASP A 248 17.68 -25.34 8.57
N LYS A 249 18.00 -25.17 9.87
CA LYS A 249 18.23 -26.30 10.78
C LYS A 249 16.97 -27.13 11.03
N LEU A 250 15.83 -26.45 11.22
CA LEU A 250 14.56 -27.15 11.46
C LEU A 250 14.06 -27.86 10.19
N VAL A 251 14.21 -27.24 9.01
CA VAL A 251 13.91 -27.89 7.72
C VAL A 251 14.80 -29.14 7.50
N ASP A 252 16.10 -29.06 7.85
CA ASP A 252 17.00 -30.20 7.74
C ASP A 252 16.57 -31.36 8.67
N PHE A 253 16.15 -31.05 9.90
CA PHE A 253 15.60 -32.06 10.80
C PHE A 253 14.31 -32.71 10.28
N LEU A 254 13.41 -31.88 9.69
CA LEU A 254 12.18 -32.42 9.12
C LEU A 254 12.47 -33.29 7.90
N LYS A 255 13.40 -32.92 7.06
CA LYS A 255 13.87 -33.77 5.94
C LYS A 255 14.48 -35.09 6.42
N GLU A 256 15.26 -35.07 7.52
CA GLU A 256 15.77 -36.29 8.14
C GLU A 256 14.64 -37.21 8.61
N LYS A 257 13.60 -36.63 9.26
CA LYS A 257 12.41 -37.40 9.68
C LYS A 257 11.73 -38.06 8.49
N ASP A 258 11.50 -37.33 7.41
CA ASP A 258 10.79 -37.80 6.21
C ASP A 258 11.59 -38.89 5.47
N ASN A 259 12.90 -38.74 5.34
CA ASN A 259 13.76 -39.77 4.73
C ASN A 259 13.73 -41.09 5.51
N GLN A 260 13.59 -41.03 6.84
CA GLN A 260 13.45 -42.20 7.69
C GLN A 260 12.08 -42.90 7.54
N MET A 261 11.08 -42.18 7.01
CA MET A 261 9.71 -42.65 6.79
C MET A 261 9.40 -42.97 5.31
N ASP A 262 10.43 -43.06 4.45
CA ASP A 262 10.29 -43.24 2.99
C ASP A 262 9.46 -42.18 2.27
N ASN A 263 9.27 -41.03 2.89
CA ASN A 263 8.58 -39.88 2.28
C ASN A 263 9.58 -39.03 1.50
N LEU A 264 9.68 -39.25 0.20
CA LEU A 264 10.63 -38.57 -0.69
C LEU A 264 10.10 -37.20 -1.13
N HIS A 265 10.32 -36.16 -0.33
CA HIS A 265 10.28 -34.79 -0.81
C HIS A 265 11.70 -34.33 -1.20
N ASP A 266 11.97 -34.26 -2.51
CA ASP A 266 13.24 -33.69 -3.04
C ASP A 266 13.36 -32.17 -2.81
N ASN A 267 12.29 -31.54 -2.31
CA ASN A 267 12.19 -30.11 -2.18
C ASN A 267 12.74 -29.63 -0.84
N ARG A 268 13.75 -28.77 -0.88
CA ARG A 268 14.26 -28.03 0.27
C ARG A 268 14.04 -26.54 0.03
N PRO A 269 13.07 -25.90 0.70
CA PRO A 269 12.84 -24.48 0.53
C PRO A 269 14.09 -23.68 0.91
N ARG A 270 14.33 -22.59 0.17
CA ARG A 270 15.47 -21.68 0.38
C ARG A 270 14.96 -20.33 0.81
N GLN A 271 15.32 -19.87 2.01
CA GLN A 271 14.97 -18.53 2.46
C GLN A 271 15.88 -17.48 1.80
N ILE A 272 15.27 -16.41 1.31
CA ILE A 272 15.95 -15.29 0.61
C ILE A 272 15.38 -13.99 1.16
N GLU A 273 16.24 -13.08 1.62
CA GLU A 273 15.82 -11.84 2.24
C GLU A 273 16.15 -10.63 1.39
N PHE A 274 15.21 -9.69 1.33
CA PHE A 274 15.35 -8.38 0.67
C PHE A 274 14.97 -7.23 1.60
N ASN A 275 15.37 -6.00 1.23
CA ASN A 275 15.10 -4.81 2.02
C ASN A 275 13.60 -4.49 2.08
N ARG A 276 13.12 -4.17 3.29
CA ARG A 276 11.76 -3.67 3.47
C ARG A 276 11.59 -2.28 2.85
N LEU A 277 10.35 -1.91 2.55
CA LEU A 277 10.02 -0.57 2.10
C LEU A 277 9.85 0.36 3.31
N ASN A 278 10.65 1.43 3.34
CA ASN A 278 10.45 2.57 4.22
C ASN A 278 10.22 3.82 3.36
N LEU A 279 9.27 4.66 3.76
CA LEU A 279 8.92 5.93 3.10
C LEU A 279 9.09 7.09 4.05
N THR A 280 9.54 8.23 3.51
CA THR A 280 9.57 9.49 4.25
C THR A 280 8.16 9.88 4.71
N TYR A 281 8.04 10.55 5.86
CA TYR A 281 6.78 11.03 6.45
C TYR A 281 5.72 9.95 6.69
N THR A 282 6.15 8.67 6.81
CA THR A 282 5.24 7.53 6.87
C THR A 282 5.61 6.58 8.01
N MET A 283 4.60 6.18 8.78
CA MET A 283 4.71 5.17 9.83
C MET A 283 4.23 3.82 9.32
N MET A 284 5.04 2.77 9.48
CA MET A 284 4.70 1.41 9.02
C MET A 284 4.54 0.40 10.17
N SER A 285 4.69 0.83 11.42
CA SER A 285 4.52 -0.04 12.58
C SER A 285 3.06 -0.40 12.79
N LYS A 286 2.68 -1.68 12.65
CA LYS A 286 1.31 -2.17 12.88
C LYS A 286 0.72 -1.69 14.21
N ARG A 287 1.49 -1.77 15.30
CA ARG A 287 1.04 -1.31 16.63
C ARG A 287 0.71 0.19 16.67
N LYS A 288 1.55 1.02 16.02
CA LYS A 288 1.30 2.47 15.99
C LYS A 288 0.15 2.81 15.05
N LEU A 289 0.00 2.09 13.92
CA LEU A 289 -1.14 2.25 13.02
C LEU A 289 -2.46 1.86 13.69
N LEU A 290 -2.47 0.77 14.47
CA LEU A 290 -3.63 0.36 15.26
C LEU A 290 -4.01 1.46 16.28
N ALA A 291 -3.03 2.02 16.98
CA ALA A 291 -3.27 3.11 17.94
C ALA A 291 -3.86 4.35 17.27
N LEU A 292 -3.44 4.71 16.03
CA LEU A 292 -4.05 5.81 15.28
C LEU A 292 -5.55 5.60 15.06
N VAL A 293 -5.97 4.36 14.80
CA VAL A 293 -7.37 3.99 14.58
C VAL A 293 -8.15 3.95 15.90
N GLU A 294 -7.64 3.25 16.91
CA GLU A 294 -8.30 3.08 18.22
C GLU A 294 -8.47 4.41 18.96
N GLU A 295 -7.52 5.33 18.82
CA GLU A 295 -7.57 6.66 19.43
C GLU A 295 -8.30 7.70 18.57
N ASN A 296 -8.91 7.29 17.45
CA ASN A 296 -9.63 8.17 16.52
C ASN A 296 -8.81 9.35 15.97
N LEU A 297 -7.50 9.19 15.84
CA LEU A 297 -6.59 10.17 15.21
C LEU A 297 -6.72 10.14 13.67
N VAL A 298 -7.24 9.05 13.14
CA VAL A 298 -7.67 8.86 11.75
C VAL A 298 -9.08 8.26 11.73
N SER A 299 -9.78 8.32 10.59
CA SER A 299 -11.18 7.86 10.48
C SER A 299 -11.35 6.34 10.45
N GLY A 300 -10.27 5.59 10.32
CA GLY A 300 -10.26 4.13 10.25
C GLY A 300 -9.05 3.62 9.47
N TRP A 301 -9.01 2.31 9.24
CA TRP A 301 -7.93 1.68 8.47
C TRP A 301 -7.86 2.14 7.01
N ASP A 302 -8.99 2.55 6.44
CA ASP A 302 -9.12 3.06 5.08
C ASP A 302 -9.03 4.58 4.98
N ASP A 303 -8.61 5.29 6.05
CA ASP A 303 -8.37 6.73 5.99
C ASP A 303 -7.35 7.04 4.87
N PRO A 304 -7.66 7.96 3.94
CA PRO A 304 -6.77 8.31 2.83
C PRO A 304 -5.38 8.83 3.22
N ARG A 305 -5.13 9.13 4.49
CA ARG A 305 -3.80 9.51 5.02
C ARG A 305 -2.97 8.32 5.49
N MET A 306 -3.61 7.15 5.67
CA MET A 306 -2.96 5.93 6.14
C MET A 306 -2.15 5.27 5.01
N PRO A 307 -1.00 4.65 5.33
CA PRO A 307 -0.19 3.91 4.34
C PRO A 307 -0.76 2.51 4.03
N THR A 308 -1.94 2.19 4.53
CA THR A 308 -2.66 0.95 4.23
C THR A 308 -3.07 0.89 2.77
N LEU A 309 -3.12 -0.30 2.18
CA LEU A 309 -3.54 -0.46 0.78
C LEU A 309 -4.99 -0.03 0.58
N CYS A 310 -5.88 -0.32 1.52
CA CYS A 310 -7.26 0.16 1.47
C CYS A 310 -7.36 1.69 1.58
N GLY A 311 -6.54 2.35 2.42
CA GLY A 311 -6.48 3.80 2.52
C GLY A 311 -5.95 4.46 1.24
N MET A 312 -4.88 3.91 0.66
CA MET A 312 -4.33 4.36 -0.61
C MET A 312 -5.33 4.19 -1.76
N ARG A 313 -6.03 3.04 -1.83
CA ARG A 313 -7.11 2.80 -2.79
C ARG A 313 -8.22 3.83 -2.65
N ARG A 314 -8.70 4.11 -1.43
CA ARG A 314 -9.72 5.12 -1.16
C ARG A 314 -9.26 6.53 -1.53
N ARG A 315 -7.97 6.83 -1.37
CA ARG A 315 -7.37 8.09 -1.81
C ARG A 315 -7.29 8.22 -3.34
N GLY A 316 -7.32 7.10 -4.07
CA GLY A 316 -7.26 7.08 -5.53
C GLY A 316 -5.90 6.70 -6.12
N TYR A 317 -5.05 6.03 -5.35
CA TYR A 317 -3.86 5.37 -5.91
C TYR A 317 -4.30 4.18 -6.76
N SER A 318 -3.69 4.00 -7.92
CA SER A 318 -3.94 2.83 -8.76
C SER A 318 -3.00 1.68 -8.40
N PRO A 319 -3.41 0.42 -8.58
CA PRO A 319 -2.53 -0.72 -8.33
C PRO A 319 -1.29 -0.70 -9.22
N GLU A 320 -1.40 -0.27 -10.48
CA GLU A 320 -0.28 -0.14 -11.40
C GLU A 320 0.72 0.91 -10.95
N SER A 321 0.26 2.04 -10.41
CA SER A 321 1.16 3.08 -9.89
C SER A 321 2.00 2.58 -8.72
N ILE A 322 1.40 1.77 -7.82
CA ILE A 322 2.12 1.15 -6.71
C ILE A 322 3.15 0.15 -7.23
N ARG A 323 2.78 -0.72 -8.17
CA ARG A 323 3.71 -1.69 -8.77
C ARG A 323 4.85 -1.00 -9.51
N ASN A 324 4.57 0.02 -10.32
CA ASN A 324 5.57 0.80 -11.03
C ASN A 324 6.56 1.50 -10.07
N PHE A 325 6.05 2.05 -8.97
CA PHE A 325 6.90 2.62 -7.93
C PHE A 325 7.82 1.56 -7.30
N ILE A 326 7.28 0.40 -6.91
CA ILE A 326 8.06 -0.70 -6.33
C ILE A 326 9.13 -1.18 -7.30
N ASP A 327 8.80 -1.31 -8.58
CA ASP A 327 9.74 -1.65 -9.64
C ASP A 327 10.86 -0.62 -9.79
N SER A 328 10.53 0.67 -9.65
CA SER A 328 11.50 1.76 -9.79
C SER A 328 12.54 1.82 -8.68
N ILE A 329 12.13 1.51 -7.44
CA ILE A 329 13.04 1.47 -6.28
C ILE A 329 13.82 0.15 -6.18
N GLY A 330 13.30 -0.91 -6.78
CA GLY A 330 13.92 -2.24 -6.86
C GLY A 330 14.08 -2.95 -5.52
N TYR A 331 14.85 -4.05 -5.55
CA TYR A 331 15.11 -4.93 -4.40
C TYR A 331 16.61 -5.00 -4.13
N THR A 332 17.00 -4.76 -2.89
CA THR A 332 18.40 -4.74 -2.45
C THR A 332 18.59 -5.48 -1.13
N LYS A 333 19.84 -5.66 -0.72
CA LYS A 333 20.22 -6.24 0.59
C LYS A 333 20.51 -5.17 1.66
N PHE A 334 20.11 -3.93 1.41
CA PHE A 334 20.34 -2.80 2.32
C PHE A 334 19.05 -2.02 2.49
N ASP A 335 18.70 -1.68 3.72
CA ASP A 335 17.56 -0.82 4.00
C ASP A 335 17.82 0.59 3.45
N ALA A 336 16.74 1.18 2.91
CA ALA A 336 16.73 2.54 2.41
C ALA A 336 15.45 3.25 2.83
N LEU A 337 15.55 4.55 3.09
CA LEU A 337 14.39 5.43 3.25
C LEU A 337 14.12 6.07 1.88
N ASN A 338 12.99 5.70 1.27
CA ASN A 338 12.60 6.21 -0.04
C ASN A 338 11.76 7.49 0.12
N ASP A 339 11.97 8.45 -0.76
CA ASP A 339 11.16 9.67 -0.76
C ASP A 339 9.73 9.37 -1.24
N MET A 340 8.73 9.81 -0.45
CA MET A 340 7.31 9.71 -0.81
C MET A 340 7.00 10.39 -2.16
N ALA A 341 7.77 11.40 -2.55
CA ALA A 341 7.63 12.07 -3.83
C ALA A 341 7.83 11.13 -5.03
N LEU A 342 8.63 10.06 -4.90
CA LEU A 342 8.81 9.04 -5.94
C LEU A 342 7.53 8.23 -6.15
N LEU A 343 6.87 7.85 -5.07
CA LEU A 343 5.55 7.19 -5.15
C LEU A 343 4.51 8.11 -5.79
N GLU A 344 4.45 9.36 -5.36
CA GLU A 344 3.52 10.34 -5.93
C GLU A 344 3.81 10.64 -7.41
N ALA A 345 5.08 10.58 -7.84
CA ALA A 345 5.44 10.70 -9.25
C ALA A 345 4.89 9.51 -10.05
N ALA A 346 5.07 8.27 -9.57
CA ALA A 346 4.52 7.08 -10.21
C ALA A 346 2.98 7.14 -10.31
N VAL A 347 2.32 7.66 -9.28
CA VAL A 347 0.86 7.88 -9.28
C VAL A 347 0.46 8.92 -10.34
N ARG A 348 1.15 10.05 -10.43
CA ARG A 348 0.89 11.07 -11.46
C ARG A 348 1.05 10.53 -12.87
N ASP A 349 2.12 9.78 -13.12
CA ASP A 349 2.43 9.22 -14.44
C ASP A 349 1.38 8.22 -14.91
N ASP A 350 0.88 7.37 -14.00
CA ASP A 350 -0.16 6.41 -14.30
C ASP A 350 -1.53 7.11 -14.49
N LEU A 351 -1.90 7.99 -13.55
CA LEU A 351 -3.18 8.68 -13.60
C LEU A 351 -3.28 9.65 -14.80
N ASN A 352 -2.18 10.20 -15.29
CA ASN A 352 -2.20 11.02 -16.50
C ASN A 352 -2.75 10.25 -17.73
N LYS A 353 -2.49 8.95 -17.78
CA LYS A 353 -2.93 8.08 -18.89
C LYS A 353 -4.37 7.58 -18.72
N LYS A 354 -4.89 7.52 -17.49
CA LYS A 354 -6.16 6.85 -17.16
C LYS A 354 -7.28 7.78 -16.77
N SER A 355 -6.96 8.95 -16.22
CA SER A 355 -7.96 9.83 -15.61
C SER A 355 -8.82 10.54 -16.63
N ILE A 356 -10.10 10.62 -16.34
CA ILE A 356 -11.06 11.43 -17.06
C ILE A 356 -10.87 12.91 -16.66
N ARG A 357 -10.71 13.80 -17.65
CA ARG A 357 -10.54 15.24 -17.43
C ARG A 357 -11.89 15.89 -17.23
N VAL A 358 -12.10 16.47 -16.08
CA VAL A 358 -13.34 17.14 -15.70
C VAL A 358 -13.06 18.54 -15.16
N SER A 359 -14.05 19.41 -15.23
CA SER A 359 -13.97 20.75 -14.65
C SER A 359 -14.52 20.74 -13.23
N ALA A 360 -13.74 21.33 -12.32
CA ALA A 360 -14.14 21.58 -10.94
C ALA A 360 -13.54 22.91 -10.47
N VAL A 361 -14.25 23.63 -9.64
CA VAL A 361 -13.82 24.91 -9.05
C VAL A 361 -13.86 24.76 -7.53
N LEU A 362 -12.71 24.88 -6.90
CA LEU A 362 -12.55 24.62 -5.47
C LEU A 362 -12.71 25.87 -4.61
N ASN A 363 -12.28 27.03 -5.13
CA ASN A 363 -12.43 28.33 -4.49
C ASN A 363 -13.20 29.28 -5.45
N PRO A 364 -14.53 29.17 -5.48
CA PRO A 364 -15.32 29.78 -6.54
C PRO A 364 -15.49 31.31 -6.38
N VAL A 365 -15.40 32.01 -7.51
CA VAL A 365 -15.91 33.36 -7.71
C VAL A 365 -16.79 33.37 -8.95
N LYS A 366 -17.87 34.16 -8.93
CA LYS A 366 -18.83 34.24 -10.03
C LYS A 366 -18.22 35.01 -11.21
N LEU A 367 -18.35 34.46 -12.41
CA LEU A 367 -18.05 35.12 -13.68
C LEU A 367 -19.34 35.26 -14.49
N VAL A 368 -19.71 36.49 -14.86
CA VAL A 368 -20.88 36.79 -15.69
C VAL A 368 -20.43 37.18 -17.10
N ILE A 369 -20.91 36.44 -18.11
CA ILE A 369 -20.71 36.77 -19.52
C ILE A 369 -21.81 37.73 -19.96
N THR A 370 -21.52 39.01 -19.94
CA THR A 370 -22.53 40.08 -20.03
C THR A 370 -23.28 40.11 -21.34
N ASN A 371 -22.64 39.73 -22.45
CA ASN A 371 -23.23 39.68 -23.79
C ASN A 371 -23.73 38.27 -24.20
N TYR A 372 -23.77 37.28 -23.26
CA TYR A 372 -24.38 35.97 -23.50
C TYR A 372 -25.90 36.04 -23.21
N PRO A 373 -26.77 35.40 -24.04
CA PRO A 373 -28.21 35.47 -23.86
C PRO A 373 -28.66 34.92 -22.50
N GLU A 374 -29.64 35.55 -21.89
CA GLU A 374 -30.22 35.13 -20.62
C GLU A 374 -30.96 33.80 -20.77
N GLY A 375 -30.71 32.84 -19.87
CA GLY A 375 -31.40 31.56 -19.84
C GLY A 375 -30.97 30.57 -20.92
N GLU A 376 -30.07 30.94 -21.83
CA GLU A 376 -29.50 29.98 -22.79
C GLU A 376 -28.43 29.09 -22.14
N ILE A 377 -28.52 27.79 -22.41
CA ILE A 377 -27.53 26.78 -22.01
C ILE A 377 -27.07 26.04 -23.25
N GLU A 378 -25.82 26.20 -23.59
CA GLU A 378 -25.20 25.52 -24.71
C GLU A 378 -24.43 24.26 -24.24
N GLN A 379 -24.59 23.14 -24.94
CA GLN A 379 -23.82 21.93 -24.67
C GLN A 379 -22.55 21.94 -25.55
N LEU A 380 -21.39 21.94 -24.88
CA LEU A 380 -20.08 21.90 -25.51
C LEU A 380 -19.46 20.52 -25.33
N GLU A 381 -18.60 20.13 -26.25
CA GLU A 381 -17.92 18.84 -26.21
C GLU A 381 -16.54 18.97 -25.52
N ALA A 382 -16.24 18.03 -24.63
CA ALA A 382 -14.96 17.90 -23.97
C ALA A 382 -14.43 16.49 -24.10
N VAL A 383 -13.12 16.33 -24.38
CA VAL A 383 -12.45 15.04 -24.48
C VAL A 383 -12.13 14.52 -23.08
N ASP A 384 -12.49 13.26 -22.79
CA ASP A 384 -12.27 12.62 -21.50
C ASP A 384 -10.77 12.52 -21.16
N ASN A 385 -9.95 12.07 -22.11
CA ASN A 385 -8.51 11.99 -21.94
C ASN A 385 -7.75 12.30 -23.24
N PRO A 386 -7.12 13.46 -23.37
CA PRO A 386 -6.38 13.81 -24.61
C PRO A 386 -5.08 13.02 -24.82
N GLU A 387 -4.63 12.22 -23.85
CA GLU A 387 -3.48 11.30 -24.00
C GLU A 387 -3.88 9.96 -24.64
N ASP A 388 -5.19 9.69 -24.76
CA ASP A 388 -5.74 8.49 -25.39
C ASP A 388 -6.39 8.86 -26.72
N GLU A 389 -5.84 8.36 -27.82
CA GLU A 389 -6.36 8.61 -29.18
C GLU A 389 -7.78 8.05 -29.38
N ASN A 390 -8.20 7.06 -28.57
CA ASN A 390 -9.53 6.46 -28.59
C ASN A 390 -10.45 7.02 -27.48
N SER A 391 -10.07 8.13 -26.89
CA SER A 391 -10.81 8.73 -25.78
C SER A 391 -12.25 9.07 -26.18
N LYS A 392 -13.16 8.81 -25.27
CA LYS A 392 -14.55 9.28 -25.37
C LYS A 392 -14.61 10.78 -25.13
N THR A 393 -15.76 11.35 -25.42
CA THR A 393 -16.11 12.73 -25.12
C THR A 393 -17.34 12.76 -24.21
N HIS A 394 -17.47 13.84 -23.46
CA HIS A 394 -18.68 14.17 -22.72
C HIS A 394 -19.10 15.61 -23.02
N THR A 395 -20.30 15.96 -22.60
CA THR A 395 -20.83 17.32 -22.75
C THR A 395 -20.68 18.12 -21.48
N ILE A 396 -20.29 19.40 -21.63
CA ILE A 396 -20.22 20.39 -20.57
C ILE A 396 -21.18 21.55 -20.90
N ALA A 397 -21.95 22.00 -19.92
CA ALA A 397 -22.89 23.11 -20.10
C ALA A 397 -22.16 24.44 -20.03
N PHE A 398 -22.42 25.34 -21.01
CA PHE A 398 -21.98 26.71 -20.98
C PHE A 398 -23.19 27.63 -20.84
N SER A 399 -23.15 28.58 -19.92
CA SER A 399 -24.23 29.52 -19.65
C SER A 399 -23.69 30.93 -19.41
N LYS A 400 -24.58 31.92 -19.23
CA LYS A 400 -24.23 33.29 -18.90
C LYS A 400 -23.47 33.40 -17.57
N ASN A 401 -23.84 32.56 -16.57
CA ASN A 401 -23.26 32.56 -15.25
C ASN A 401 -22.31 31.38 -15.10
N LEU A 402 -21.07 31.66 -14.70
CA LEU A 402 -20.03 30.66 -14.55
C LEU A 402 -19.38 30.78 -13.16
N TRP A 403 -18.77 29.69 -12.69
CA TRP A 403 -17.81 29.71 -11.60
C TRP A 403 -16.40 29.53 -12.14
N ILE A 404 -15.45 30.31 -11.64
CA ILE A 404 -14.00 30.16 -11.88
C ILE A 404 -13.25 30.20 -10.54
N GLU A 405 -11.97 29.77 -10.53
CA GLU A 405 -11.15 29.92 -9.35
C GLU A 405 -10.88 31.40 -9.03
N LYS A 406 -11.04 31.79 -7.75
CA LYS A 406 -10.75 33.13 -7.28
C LYS A 406 -9.33 33.58 -7.60
N GLU A 407 -8.38 32.65 -7.55
CA GLU A 407 -6.95 32.86 -7.86
C GLU A 407 -6.70 33.12 -9.36
N ASP A 408 -7.66 32.81 -10.23
CA ASP A 408 -7.55 33.06 -11.66
C ASP A 408 -7.91 34.51 -12.04
N PHE A 409 -8.35 35.33 -11.08
CA PHE A 409 -8.62 36.73 -11.27
C PHE A 409 -7.74 37.63 -10.38
N MET A 410 -7.29 38.73 -10.93
CA MET A 410 -6.62 39.82 -10.20
C MET A 410 -6.94 41.17 -10.87
N GLU A 411 -7.49 42.13 -10.11
CA GLU A 411 -7.85 43.43 -10.62
C GLU A 411 -6.61 44.23 -11.06
N ASP A 412 -5.65 44.40 -10.14
CA ASP A 412 -4.38 45.08 -10.41
C ASP A 412 -3.26 44.03 -10.65
N ALA A 413 -3.28 43.43 -11.83
CA ALA A 413 -2.40 42.32 -12.16
C ALA A 413 -1.02 42.76 -12.68
N PRO A 414 0.08 42.17 -12.19
CA PRO A 414 1.41 42.40 -12.73
C PRO A 414 1.55 41.89 -14.17
N LYS A 415 2.55 42.42 -14.92
CA LYS A 415 2.76 42.08 -16.35
C LYS A 415 2.90 40.58 -16.64
N LYS A 416 3.37 39.76 -15.66
CA LYS A 416 3.53 38.32 -15.80
C LYS A 416 2.34 37.48 -15.33
N PHE A 417 1.24 38.14 -14.95
CA PHE A 417 0.00 37.42 -14.61
C PHE A 417 -0.79 37.10 -15.88
N PHE A 418 -0.72 35.84 -16.32
CA PHE A 418 -1.35 35.36 -17.56
C PHE A 418 -2.70 34.68 -17.28
N ARG A 419 -3.50 35.31 -16.42
CA ARG A 419 -4.87 34.92 -16.10
C ARG A 419 -5.81 36.12 -16.31
N MET A 420 -7.01 36.07 -15.78
CA MET A 420 -8.04 37.10 -15.99
C MET A 420 -7.74 38.39 -15.22
N SER A 421 -7.81 39.50 -15.88
CA SER A 421 -7.78 40.84 -15.28
C SER A 421 -8.48 41.86 -16.22
N PRO A 422 -8.95 43.00 -15.73
CA PRO A 422 -9.65 44.01 -16.55
C PRO A 422 -8.89 44.35 -17.85
N GLY A 423 -9.61 44.32 -18.96
CA GLY A 423 -9.09 44.59 -20.30
C GLY A 423 -8.32 43.44 -20.96
N LYS A 424 -8.03 42.34 -20.26
CA LYS A 424 -7.31 41.20 -20.83
C LYS A 424 -8.24 40.08 -21.31
N GLU A 425 -7.76 39.38 -22.32
CA GLU A 425 -8.43 38.21 -22.88
C GLU A 425 -7.83 36.90 -22.31
N VAL A 426 -8.72 35.96 -22.05
CA VAL A 426 -8.36 34.57 -21.66
C VAL A 426 -9.26 33.60 -22.41
N ARG A 427 -8.79 32.37 -22.58
CA ARG A 427 -9.60 31.26 -23.09
C ARG A 427 -10.29 30.55 -21.94
N LEU A 428 -11.58 30.39 -22.00
CA LEU A 428 -12.33 29.41 -21.25
C LEU A 428 -12.17 28.07 -21.96
N LYS A 429 -11.61 27.07 -21.27
CA LYS A 429 -11.24 25.77 -21.87
C LYS A 429 -12.47 25.09 -22.47
N ASN A 430 -12.33 24.54 -23.68
CA ASN A 430 -13.40 23.93 -24.47
C ASN A 430 -14.56 24.86 -24.88
N ALA A 431 -14.49 26.17 -24.57
CA ALA A 431 -15.52 27.14 -24.86
C ALA A 431 -14.98 28.32 -25.73
N TYR A 432 -15.01 29.51 -25.21
CA TYR A 432 -14.77 30.76 -25.93
C TYR A 432 -13.55 31.52 -25.40
N ILE A 433 -13.06 32.46 -26.16
CA ILE A 433 -12.21 33.53 -25.65
C ILE A 433 -13.13 34.62 -25.08
N VAL A 434 -12.78 35.06 -23.87
CA VAL A 434 -13.53 36.12 -23.16
C VAL A 434 -12.59 37.24 -22.78
N LYS A 435 -13.11 38.48 -22.82
CA LYS A 435 -12.42 39.70 -22.40
C LYS A 435 -13.03 40.22 -21.11
N CYS A 436 -12.24 40.30 -20.05
CA CYS A 436 -12.70 40.85 -18.78
C CYS A 436 -13.00 42.37 -18.90
N THR A 437 -14.17 42.79 -18.48
CA THR A 437 -14.61 44.18 -18.49
C THR A 437 -14.55 44.86 -17.13
N GLY A 438 -14.57 44.08 -16.04
CA GLY A 438 -14.49 44.60 -14.68
C GLY A 438 -14.85 43.58 -13.60
N CYS A 439 -15.05 44.08 -12.38
CA CYS A 439 -15.52 43.28 -11.26
C CYS A 439 -16.37 44.09 -10.30
N THR A 440 -17.21 43.42 -9.52
CA THR A 440 -18.00 43.99 -8.41
C THR A 440 -17.43 43.50 -7.08
N LYS A 441 -17.41 44.40 -6.09
CA LYS A 441 -16.90 44.10 -4.74
C LYS A 441 -18.01 44.28 -3.69
N ASP A 442 -17.86 43.55 -2.59
CA ASP A 442 -18.66 43.75 -1.37
C ASP A 442 -18.18 44.99 -0.58
N ALA A 443 -18.85 45.27 0.55
CA ALA A 443 -18.52 46.40 1.41
C ALA A 443 -17.12 46.32 2.04
N GLU A 444 -16.58 45.10 2.17
CA GLU A 444 -15.26 44.79 2.71
C GLU A 444 -14.15 44.80 1.63
N GLY A 445 -14.53 45.04 0.35
CA GLY A 445 -13.60 45.08 -0.78
C GLY A 445 -13.27 43.73 -1.40
N ASN A 446 -13.95 42.66 -1.01
CA ASN A 446 -13.76 41.33 -1.63
C ASN A 446 -14.48 41.30 -2.99
N ILE A 447 -13.85 40.64 -3.96
CA ILE A 447 -14.47 40.45 -5.29
C ILE A 447 -15.53 39.35 -5.15
N ILE A 448 -16.78 39.72 -5.51
CA ILE A 448 -17.96 38.86 -5.47
C ILE A 448 -18.43 38.43 -6.86
N GLU A 449 -18.12 39.22 -7.89
CA GLU A 449 -18.51 38.94 -9.26
C GLU A 449 -17.50 39.58 -10.24
N ILE A 450 -17.20 38.86 -11.32
CA ILE A 450 -16.36 39.33 -12.42
C ILE A 450 -17.25 39.44 -13.67
N GLN A 451 -17.08 40.48 -14.47
CA GLN A 451 -17.78 40.66 -15.72
C GLN A 451 -16.83 40.46 -16.90
N ALA A 452 -17.31 39.78 -17.94
CA ALA A 452 -16.59 39.60 -19.19
C ALA A 452 -17.54 39.52 -20.38
N GLU A 453 -17.01 39.80 -21.56
CA GLU A 453 -17.69 39.60 -22.84
C GLU A 453 -17.03 38.45 -23.59
N TYR A 454 -17.84 37.55 -24.19
CA TYR A 454 -17.34 36.49 -25.04
C TYR A 454 -17.28 36.89 -26.51
N ASP A 455 -16.34 36.31 -27.24
CA ASP A 455 -16.24 36.41 -28.69
C ASP A 455 -16.91 35.17 -29.34
N PRO A 456 -18.12 35.34 -29.94
CA PRO A 456 -18.86 34.20 -30.53
C PRO A 456 -18.10 33.48 -31.64
N THR A 457 -17.15 34.15 -32.32
CA THR A 457 -16.36 33.52 -33.40
C THR A 457 -15.23 32.65 -32.90
N SER A 458 -14.91 32.73 -31.59
CA SER A 458 -13.79 32.04 -30.94
C SER A 458 -14.15 30.72 -30.31
N LYS A 459 -15.37 30.18 -30.57
CA LYS A 459 -15.78 28.87 -30.07
C LYS A 459 -14.75 27.79 -30.42
N SER A 460 -14.41 26.95 -29.47
CA SER A 460 -13.50 25.81 -29.69
C SER A 460 -13.98 24.95 -30.88
N GLY A 461 -13.07 24.65 -31.82
CA GLY A 461 -13.39 23.98 -33.07
C GLY A 461 -13.67 24.91 -34.26
N LEU A 462 -13.90 26.20 -34.07
CA LEU A 462 -14.04 27.19 -35.12
C LEU A 462 -12.69 27.85 -35.47
N GLU A 463 -12.58 28.44 -36.65
CA GLU A 463 -11.35 29.12 -37.13
C GLU A 463 -10.88 30.23 -36.16
N GLY A 464 -11.82 31.03 -35.62
CA GLY A 464 -11.54 32.10 -34.63
C GLY A 464 -10.94 31.59 -33.32
N ALA A 465 -11.08 30.28 -33.02
CA ALA A 465 -10.47 29.66 -31.85
C ALA A 465 -8.93 29.58 -31.95
N ASN A 466 -8.35 29.67 -33.15
CA ASN A 466 -6.90 29.58 -33.35
C ASN A 466 -6.13 30.83 -32.91
N ARG A 467 -6.82 31.88 -32.53
CA ARG A 467 -6.23 33.11 -32.02
C ARG A 467 -5.48 32.86 -30.73
N LYS A 468 -4.19 33.26 -30.67
CA LYS A 468 -3.33 33.06 -29.49
C LYS A 468 -3.73 34.00 -28.36
N VAL A 469 -4.14 33.40 -27.23
CA VAL A 469 -4.29 34.08 -25.93
C VAL A 469 -3.37 33.39 -24.91
N LYS A 470 -2.86 34.17 -23.94
CA LYS A 470 -1.83 33.67 -23.03
C LYS A 470 -2.39 32.85 -21.87
N GLY A 471 -3.66 33.00 -21.52
CA GLY A 471 -4.30 32.33 -20.39
C GLY A 471 -5.39 31.37 -20.84
N THR A 472 -5.44 30.17 -20.23
CA THR A 472 -6.57 29.25 -20.34
C THR A 472 -7.07 28.92 -18.95
N LEU A 473 -8.36 29.16 -18.69
CA LEU A 473 -9.01 28.88 -17.41
C LEU A 473 -9.97 27.71 -17.54
N HIS A 474 -10.09 26.92 -16.47
CA HIS A 474 -11.21 26.00 -16.30
C HIS A 474 -12.35 26.72 -15.60
N TRP A 475 -13.54 26.22 -15.75
CA TRP A 475 -14.77 26.83 -15.30
C TRP A 475 -15.87 25.78 -15.20
N VAL A 476 -16.96 26.06 -14.48
CA VAL A 476 -18.21 25.29 -14.52
C VAL A 476 -19.40 26.25 -14.67
N SER A 477 -20.48 25.80 -15.32
CA SER A 477 -21.73 26.56 -15.39
C SER A 477 -22.32 26.70 -14.00
N ALA A 478 -22.70 27.93 -13.61
CA ALA A 478 -23.40 28.15 -12.35
C ALA A 478 -24.86 27.68 -12.41
N ASP A 479 -25.43 27.65 -13.63
CA ASP A 479 -26.82 27.26 -13.87
C ASP A 479 -26.97 25.72 -14.01
N GLN A 480 -25.85 25.01 -14.28
CA GLN A 480 -25.83 23.54 -14.41
C GLN A 480 -24.51 22.96 -13.87
N CYS A 481 -24.44 22.82 -12.56
CA CYS A 481 -23.33 22.19 -11.84
C CYS A 481 -23.84 21.59 -10.52
N LYS A 482 -23.01 20.75 -9.90
CA LYS A 482 -23.27 20.21 -8.56
C LYS A 482 -22.34 20.84 -7.54
N LYS A 483 -22.89 21.14 -6.37
CA LYS A 483 -22.08 21.46 -5.20
C LYS A 483 -21.43 20.19 -4.66
N ALA A 484 -20.15 20.26 -4.32
CA ALA A 484 -19.38 19.10 -3.86
C ALA A 484 -18.54 19.43 -2.61
N GLU A 485 -18.25 18.39 -1.83
CA GLU A 485 -17.20 18.40 -0.83
C GLU A 485 -15.89 17.90 -1.47
N VAL A 486 -14.80 18.60 -1.22
CA VAL A 486 -13.47 18.17 -1.67
C VAL A 486 -12.54 18.04 -0.46
N ARG A 487 -11.94 16.87 -0.30
CA ARG A 487 -11.00 16.55 0.77
C ARG A 487 -9.58 16.60 0.24
N ILE A 488 -8.79 17.51 0.79
CA ILE A 488 -7.37 17.68 0.47
C ILE A 488 -6.56 17.01 1.56
N TYR A 489 -5.58 16.20 1.17
CA TYR A 489 -4.72 15.47 2.11
C TYR A 489 -3.26 15.89 1.94
N ASP A 490 -2.60 16.10 3.07
CA ASP A 490 -1.16 16.29 3.19
C ASP A 490 -0.52 15.11 3.93
N ARG A 491 0.77 15.17 4.21
CA ARG A 491 1.50 14.17 5.01
C ARG A 491 0.87 14.04 6.39
N LEU A 492 0.68 12.79 6.85
CA LEU A 492 0.13 12.52 8.18
C LEU A 492 1.12 12.90 9.29
N PHE A 493 2.42 12.84 9.00
CA PHE A 493 3.50 13.18 9.95
C PHE A 493 4.30 14.38 9.46
N ASN A 494 4.75 15.23 10.41
CA ASN A 494 5.55 16.42 10.13
C ASN A 494 7.06 16.15 10.02
N VAL A 495 7.53 14.94 10.35
CA VAL A 495 8.95 14.58 10.36
C VAL A 495 9.27 13.60 9.24
N GLU A 496 10.47 13.71 8.67
CA GLU A 496 10.87 12.88 7.53
C GLU A 496 10.91 11.38 7.86
N ASN A 497 11.41 11.02 9.04
CA ASN A 497 11.46 9.63 9.50
C ASN A 497 10.78 9.45 10.87
N PRO A 498 9.43 9.33 10.92
CA PRO A 498 8.70 9.20 12.18
C PRO A 498 8.98 7.88 12.90
N SER A 499 9.56 6.89 12.22
CA SER A 499 9.91 5.61 12.84
C SER A 499 11.22 5.67 13.65
N ALA A 500 12.12 6.58 13.31
CA ALA A 500 13.40 6.78 13.98
C ALA A 500 13.38 7.93 15.01
N ASP A 501 12.31 8.69 15.10
CA ASP A 501 12.16 9.77 16.07
C ASP A 501 11.86 9.19 17.45
N GLU A 502 12.54 9.70 18.50
CA GLU A 502 12.42 9.22 19.87
C GLU A 502 11.16 9.76 20.60
N ARG A 503 10.54 10.81 20.07
CA ARG A 503 9.30 11.38 20.63
C ARG A 503 8.14 10.42 20.46
N ASP A 504 7.09 10.64 21.23
CA ASP A 504 5.84 9.91 20.99
C ASP A 504 5.31 10.24 19.57
N PHE A 505 4.91 9.20 18.82
CA PHE A 505 4.46 9.37 17.44
C PHE A 505 3.24 10.30 17.30
N ARG A 506 2.46 10.47 18.38
CA ARG A 506 1.31 11.38 18.42
C ARG A 506 1.73 12.84 18.31
N GLU A 507 2.88 13.20 18.88
CA GLU A 507 3.45 14.55 18.81
C GLU A 507 3.98 14.89 17.40
N LEU A 508 4.19 13.86 16.58
CA LEU A 508 4.70 14.00 15.22
C LEU A 508 3.60 14.17 14.17
N LEU A 509 2.32 14.06 14.57
CA LEU A 509 1.19 14.18 13.68
C LEU A 509 1.08 15.61 13.11
N ASN A 510 0.71 15.69 11.83
CA ASN A 510 0.39 16.94 11.16
C ASN A 510 -1.09 17.29 11.39
N PRO A 511 -1.42 18.33 12.16
CA PRO A 511 -2.80 18.73 12.40
C PRO A 511 -3.50 19.21 11.11
N GLU A 512 -2.74 19.71 10.12
CA GLU A 512 -3.22 20.18 8.83
C GLU A 512 -3.26 19.06 7.76
N SER A 513 -3.11 17.79 8.17
CA SER A 513 -3.04 16.65 7.25
C SER A 513 -4.32 16.41 6.44
N LYS A 514 -5.44 17.04 6.82
CA LYS A 514 -6.73 16.97 6.12
C LYS A 514 -7.42 18.33 6.14
N THR A 515 -7.73 18.87 4.96
CA THR A 515 -8.56 20.05 4.78
C THR A 515 -9.83 19.68 4.03
N VAL A 516 -10.98 20.15 4.50
CA VAL A 516 -12.28 19.90 3.86
C VAL A 516 -12.82 21.19 3.26
N LEU A 517 -13.07 21.18 1.96
CA LEU A 517 -13.66 22.29 1.21
C LEU A 517 -15.12 21.95 0.90
N ASN A 518 -16.05 22.70 1.49
CA ASN A 518 -17.49 22.43 1.39
C ASN A 518 -18.23 23.27 0.35
N ASN A 519 -17.52 24.16 -0.33
CA ASN A 519 -18.12 25.08 -1.29
C ASN A 519 -17.43 24.98 -2.65
N CYS A 520 -17.27 23.74 -3.14
CA CYS A 520 -16.74 23.47 -4.47
C CYS A 520 -17.87 23.22 -5.44
N TYR A 521 -17.66 23.54 -6.72
CA TYR A 521 -18.60 23.28 -7.79
C TYR A 521 -17.96 22.41 -8.86
N ILE A 522 -18.69 21.41 -9.32
CA ILE A 522 -18.22 20.48 -10.35
C ILE A 522 -19.26 20.30 -11.45
N GLU A 523 -18.84 19.95 -12.64
CA GLU A 523 -19.75 19.58 -13.72
C GLU A 523 -20.59 18.33 -13.39
N ASP A 524 -21.82 18.26 -13.87
CA ASP A 524 -22.75 17.16 -13.59
C ASP A 524 -22.17 15.80 -13.97
N TYR A 525 -21.45 15.71 -15.10
CA TYR A 525 -20.81 14.49 -15.56
C TYR A 525 -19.91 13.84 -14.49
N ALA A 526 -19.09 14.65 -13.81
CA ALA A 526 -18.23 14.17 -12.72
C ALA A 526 -19.02 13.78 -11.48
N ALA A 527 -20.08 14.51 -11.17
CA ALA A 527 -20.93 14.23 -10.01
C ALA A 527 -21.67 12.89 -10.14
N ASP A 528 -22.08 12.53 -11.34
CA ASP A 528 -22.85 11.31 -11.61
C ASP A 528 -21.97 10.05 -11.76
N MET A 529 -20.64 10.20 -11.82
CA MET A 529 -19.71 9.07 -11.89
C MET A 529 -19.76 8.20 -10.65
N GLN A 530 -19.50 6.90 -10.84
CA GLN A 530 -19.38 5.96 -9.73
C GLN A 530 -18.04 6.12 -8.99
N PRO A 531 -17.96 5.83 -7.68
CA PRO A 531 -16.71 5.71 -6.97
C PRO A 531 -15.76 4.70 -7.64
N GLY A 532 -14.45 4.93 -7.54
CA GLY A 532 -13.43 4.06 -8.12
C GLY A 532 -12.91 4.48 -9.50
N LEU A 533 -13.52 5.49 -10.14
CA LEU A 533 -13.00 6.09 -11.36
C LEU A 533 -11.99 7.20 -11.04
N TYR A 534 -10.91 7.24 -11.81
CA TYR A 534 -9.87 8.25 -11.67
C TYR A 534 -10.24 9.51 -12.44
N LEU A 535 -10.21 10.65 -11.74
CA LEU A 535 -10.54 11.96 -12.30
C LEU A 535 -9.31 12.87 -12.26
N GLN A 536 -9.19 13.73 -13.27
CA GLN A 536 -8.32 14.89 -13.19
C GLN A 536 -9.18 16.14 -13.16
N PHE A 537 -9.22 16.84 -12.04
CA PHE A 537 -9.74 18.21 -12.00
C PHE A 537 -8.74 19.11 -12.75
N GLN A 538 -9.18 19.62 -13.87
CA GLN A 538 -8.34 20.33 -14.84
C GLN A 538 -7.55 21.45 -14.16
N ARG A 539 -6.22 21.49 -14.37
CA ARG A 539 -5.26 22.43 -13.79
C ARG A 539 -5.03 22.30 -12.27
N ILE A 540 -5.73 21.40 -11.56
CA ILE A 540 -5.69 21.28 -10.10
C ILE A 540 -4.93 20.02 -9.64
N GLY A 541 -5.35 18.84 -10.09
CA GLY A 541 -4.78 17.58 -9.64
C GLY A 541 -5.62 16.38 -10.01
N TYR A 542 -5.26 15.23 -9.43
CA TYR A 542 -5.97 13.98 -9.57
C TYR A 542 -6.83 13.72 -8.34
N PHE A 543 -8.02 13.19 -8.58
CA PHE A 543 -9.04 12.98 -7.56
C PHE A 543 -9.76 11.66 -7.77
N MET A 544 -10.37 11.17 -6.70
CA MET A 544 -11.27 10.03 -6.73
C MET A 544 -12.55 10.37 -5.98
N LYS A 545 -13.70 9.96 -6.53
CA LYS A 545 -14.98 10.08 -5.83
C LYS A 545 -14.99 9.13 -4.63
N ASP A 546 -15.24 9.68 -3.44
CA ASP A 546 -15.24 8.92 -2.19
C ASP A 546 -16.46 8.00 -2.07
N LEU A 547 -16.30 6.91 -1.34
CA LEU A 547 -17.36 5.94 -1.05
C LEU A 547 -18.51 6.53 -0.20
N ASP A 548 -18.22 7.58 0.57
CA ASP A 548 -19.21 8.31 1.38
C ASP A 548 -20.10 9.24 0.54
N SER A 549 -19.86 9.36 -0.78
CA SER A 549 -20.64 10.22 -1.66
C SER A 549 -22.09 9.78 -1.73
N THR A 550 -23.01 10.76 -1.69
CA THR A 550 -24.41 10.57 -2.05
C THR A 550 -24.75 11.33 -3.35
N ASN A 551 -25.93 11.14 -3.87
CA ASN A 551 -26.39 11.88 -5.06
C ASN A 551 -26.55 13.39 -4.77
N GLU A 552 -26.90 13.74 -3.53
CA GLU A 552 -27.07 15.12 -3.07
C GLU A 552 -25.75 15.77 -2.69
N GLN A 553 -24.77 14.98 -2.21
CA GLN A 553 -23.47 15.45 -1.75
C GLN A 553 -22.34 14.59 -2.31
N PRO A 554 -21.88 14.87 -3.53
CA PRO A 554 -20.67 14.25 -4.06
C PRO A 554 -19.44 14.65 -3.24
N ILE A 555 -18.59 13.67 -2.92
CA ILE A 555 -17.36 13.89 -2.14
C ILE A 555 -16.17 13.39 -2.96
N PHE A 556 -15.10 14.19 -3.02
CA PHE A 556 -13.91 13.85 -3.78
C PHE A 556 -12.65 13.93 -2.91
N ASN A 557 -11.85 12.88 -2.97
CA ASN A 557 -10.55 12.79 -2.33
C ASN A 557 -9.45 13.22 -3.31
N LYS A 558 -8.61 14.18 -2.91
CA LYS A 558 -7.41 14.51 -3.69
C LYS A 558 -6.38 13.40 -3.58
N THR A 559 -6.02 12.82 -4.71
CA THR A 559 -4.98 11.80 -4.80
C THR A 559 -3.59 12.44 -4.78
N VAL A 560 -3.23 13.18 -5.82
CA VAL A 560 -1.97 13.93 -5.95
C VAL A 560 -2.17 15.20 -6.77
N GLY A 561 -1.26 16.17 -6.63
CA GLY A 561 -1.22 17.36 -7.49
C GLY A 561 -0.67 17.05 -8.89
N LEU A 562 -0.87 17.98 -9.86
CA LEU A 562 -0.29 17.84 -11.22
C LEU A 562 1.24 17.94 -11.23
N LYS A 563 1.82 18.60 -10.24
CA LYS A 563 3.26 18.80 -10.08
C LYS A 563 3.62 18.55 -8.62
N ASP A 564 4.86 18.17 -8.38
CA ASP A 564 5.39 18.17 -7.03
C ASP A 564 5.56 19.61 -6.55
N THR A 565 4.64 20.05 -5.71
CA THR A 565 4.67 21.36 -5.06
C THR A 565 5.20 21.28 -3.64
N TRP A 566 5.17 20.11 -3.03
CA TRP A 566 5.52 19.90 -1.62
C TRP A 566 7.00 20.17 -1.34
N ALA A 567 7.90 19.67 -2.19
CA ALA A 567 9.33 19.92 -2.09
C ALA A 567 9.69 21.41 -2.27
N LYS A 568 8.81 22.21 -2.90
CA LYS A 568 9.03 23.66 -3.07
C LYS A 568 8.56 24.47 -1.87
N GLN A 569 7.52 24.02 -1.16
CA GLN A 569 6.97 24.71 0.00
C GLN A 569 7.83 24.54 1.26
N ASN A 570 8.57 23.44 1.36
CA ASN A 570 9.38 23.10 2.53
C ASN A 570 10.89 23.33 2.33
N LYS A 571 11.31 24.01 1.25
CA LYS A 571 12.68 24.48 1.01
C LYS A 571 12.88 25.96 1.43
N GLY A 572 12.02 26.48 2.31
CA GLY A 572 12.13 27.82 2.89
C GLY A 572 12.83 27.83 4.24
#